data_5f7ae930c2898e14d047459e9383a873
#
_entry.id   5f7ae930c2898e14d047459e9383a873
#
_cell.length_a   1.000
_cell.length_b   1.000
_cell.length_c   1.000
_cell.angle_alpha   90.00
_cell.angle_beta   90.00
_cell.angle_gamma   90.00
#
_symmetry.space_group_name_H-M   'P 1'
#
loop_
_entity.id
_entity.type
_entity.pdbx_description
1 polymer ?
#
loop_
_entity_poly.entity_id
_entity_poly.type
_entity_poly.pdbx_seq_one_letter_code
_entity_poly.pdbx_strand_id
1 'polypeptide(L)'
;MIKDVENANAEFYDAFENVSINMMENIWIHNDNCICIHPGWEMIVGWLAIRESWMTIFTNMKNFKFTITNTKTRLYEDVVGVLTCVENIQMIQNERKVHTGVVATNIFEYDYNQKRWLIVYHHGSPVSDYLPPANSY
;
A
#
# COMPACT_ATOMS: atom_id res chain seq x y z
N MET A 1 -13.47 13.63 -5.92
CA MET A 1 -12.06 14.00 -5.90
C MET A 1 -11.31 13.34 -4.78
N ILE A 2 -11.53 13.71 -3.53
CA ILE A 2 -10.94 12.96 -2.40
C ILE A 2 -11.38 11.50 -2.46
N LYS A 3 -12.64 11.26 -2.77
CA LYS A 3 -13.17 9.89 -2.89
C LYS A 3 -12.44 9.08 -3.96
N ASP A 4 -12.02 9.72 -5.05
CA ASP A 4 -11.28 9.02 -6.11
C ASP A 4 -9.91 8.57 -5.63
N VAL A 5 -9.24 9.37 -4.81
CA VAL A 5 -7.96 8.99 -4.20
C VAL A 5 -8.17 7.84 -3.22
N GLU A 6 -9.22 7.92 -2.42
CA GLU A 6 -9.56 6.85 -1.47
C GLU A 6 -9.87 5.54 -2.20
N ASN A 7 -10.56 5.62 -3.34
CA ASN A 7 -10.83 4.45 -4.17
C ASN A 7 -9.55 3.85 -4.75
N ALA A 8 -8.62 4.70 -5.19
CA ALA A 8 -7.32 4.24 -5.68
C ALA A 8 -6.52 3.56 -4.57
N ASN A 9 -6.59 4.10 -3.36
CA ASN A 9 -5.95 3.48 -2.20
C ASN A 9 -6.55 2.10 -1.89
N ALA A 10 -7.86 1.97 -1.99
CA ALA A 10 -8.53 0.68 -1.82
C ALA A 10 -8.07 -0.32 -2.88
N GLU A 11 -7.92 0.10 -4.14
CA GLU A 11 -7.40 -0.77 -5.21
C GLU A 11 -5.97 -1.24 -4.89
N PHE A 12 -5.14 -0.36 -4.35
CA PHE A 12 -3.78 -0.72 -3.95
C PHE A 12 -3.79 -1.83 -2.89
N TYR A 13 -4.61 -1.70 -1.86
CA TYR A 13 -4.67 -2.72 -0.80
C TYR A 13 -5.38 -3.98 -1.26
N ASP A 14 -6.31 -3.91 -2.19
CA ASP A 14 -6.88 -5.10 -2.83
C ASP A 14 -5.80 -5.88 -3.58
N ALA A 15 -4.94 -5.20 -4.31
CA ALA A 15 -3.81 -5.83 -5.01
C ALA A 15 -2.87 -6.51 -4.01
N PHE A 16 -2.60 -5.84 -2.92
CA PHE A 16 -1.71 -6.34 -1.87
C PHE A 16 -2.31 -7.59 -1.20
N GLU A 17 -3.57 -7.52 -0.77
CA GLU A 17 -4.24 -8.63 -0.08
C GLU A 17 -4.42 -9.85 -1.00
N ASN A 18 -4.70 -9.60 -2.28
CA ASN A 18 -4.87 -10.68 -3.26
C ASN A 18 -3.55 -11.23 -3.79
N VAL A 19 -2.42 -10.69 -3.33
CA VAL A 19 -1.08 -11.13 -3.74
C VAL A 19 -0.96 -11.10 -5.26
N SER A 20 -1.54 -10.08 -5.88
CA SER A 20 -1.67 -9.99 -7.33
C SER A 20 -0.72 -8.97 -7.93
N ILE A 21 0.30 -9.46 -8.62
CA ILE A 21 1.22 -8.58 -9.33
C ILE A 21 0.53 -7.84 -10.47
N ASN A 22 -0.44 -8.47 -11.14
CA ASN A 22 -1.18 -7.83 -12.22
C ASN A 22 -2.01 -6.65 -11.73
N MET A 23 -2.69 -6.81 -10.59
CA MET A 23 -3.43 -5.71 -9.98
C MET A 23 -2.48 -4.61 -9.51
N MET A 24 -1.33 -5.00 -8.94
CA MET A 24 -0.34 -4.03 -8.48
C MET A 24 0.22 -3.21 -9.65
N GLU A 25 0.51 -3.86 -10.79
CA GLU A 25 0.95 -3.16 -11.99
C GLU A 25 -0.06 -2.12 -12.47
N ASN A 26 -1.35 -2.42 -12.33
CA ASN A 26 -2.40 -1.52 -12.81
C ASN A 26 -2.55 -0.25 -11.97
N ILE A 27 -2.17 -0.28 -10.69
CA ILE A 27 -2.36 0.88 -9.82
C ILE A 27 -1.09 1.75 -9.71
N TRP A 28 0.08 1.22 -10.05
CA TRP A 28 1.33 1.98 -10.00
C TRP A 28 1.60 2.72 -11.30
N ILE A 29 2.23 3.89 -11.20
CA ILE A 29 2.81 4.56 -12.36
C ILE A 29 4.07 3.81 -12.79
N HIS A 30 4.28 3.69 -14.11
CA HIS A 30 5.44 2.99 -14.66
C HIS A 30 6.45 3.99 -15.17
N ASN A 31 7.26 4.53 -14.28
CA ASN A 31 8.35 5.44 -14.64
C ASN A 31 9.57 5.20 -13.73
N ASP A 32 10.62 5.97 -13.95
CA ASP A 32 11.88 5.81 -13.22
C ASP A 32 11.93 6.60 -11.90
N ASN A 33 10.88 7.34 -11.56
CA ASN A 33 10.87 8.25 -10.43
C ASN A 33 9.98 7.80 -9.26
N CYS A 34 9.13 6.81 -9.47
CA CYS A 34 8.28 6.34 -8.37
C CYS A 34 9.10 5.67 -7.28
N ILE A 35 8.60 5.72 -6.06
CA ILE A 35 9.34 5.28 -4.88
C ILE A 35 8.50 4.30 -4.07
N CYS A 36 9.14 3.28 -3.54
CA CYS A 36 8.52 2.35 -2.63
C CYS A 36 9.49 2.00 -1.50
N ILE A 37 9.02 2.12 -0.27
CA ILE A 37 9.79 1.75 0.91
C ILE A 37 8.92 0.79 1.72
N HIS A 38 9.23 -0.49 1.65
CA HIS A 38 8.55 -1.50 2.47
C HIS A 38 9.04 -1.40 3.92
N PRO A 39 8.23 -1.80 4.90
CA PRO A 39 8.65 -1.71 6.30
C PRO A 39 9.97 -2.43 6.54
N GLY A 40 10.98 -1.67 7.00
CA GLY A 40 12.31 -2.19 7.26
C GLY A 40 13.22 -2.33 6.06
N TRP A 41 12.76 -1.99 4.86
CA TRP A 41 13.58 -2.06 3.64
C TRP A 41 14.23 -0.72 3.34
N GLU A 42 15.27 -0.75 2.49
CA GLU A 42 15.83 0.45 1.91
C GLU A 42 14.89 1.01 0.83
N MET A 43 15.10 2.26 0.46
CA MET A 43 14.30 2.93 -0.57
C MET A 43 14.51 2.30 -1.94
N ILE A 44 13.42 1.98 -2.61
CA ILE A 44 13.43 1.42 -3.95
C ILE A 44 12.92 2.48 -4.92
N VAL A 45 13.63 2.71 -6.01
CA VAL A 45 13.30 3.75 -6.99
C VAL A 45 13.08 3.11 -8.37
N GLY A 46 11.99 3.52 -9.02
CA GLY A 46 11.65 3.07 -10.36
C GLY A 46 10.77 1.83 -10.40
N TRP A 47 9.87 1.80 -11.37
CA TRP A 47 8.85 0.75 -11.41
C TRP A 47 9.44 -0.66 -11.53
N LEU A 48 10.47 -0.87 -12.35
CA LEU A 48 11.01 -2.22 -12.55
C LEU A 48 11.50 -2.83 -11.23
N ALA A 49 12.25 -2.05 -10.45
CA ALA A 49 12.74 -2.49 -9.15
C ALA A 49 11.61 -2.66 -8.14
N ILE A 50 10.63 -1.76 -8.17
CA ILE A 50 9.45 -1.83 -7.29
C ILE A 50 8.65 -3.09 -7.61
N ARG A 51 8.44 -3.39 -8.90
CA ARG A 51 7.74 -4.59 -9.31
C ARG A 51 8.42 -5.86 -8.77
N GLU A 52 9.74 -5.93 -8.90
CA GLU A 52 10.50 -7.05 -8.35
C GLU A 52 10.35 -7.18 -6.85
N SER A 53 10.32 -6.06 -6.12
CA SER A 53 10.14 -6.08 -4.67
C SER A 53 8.77 -6.65 -4.30
N TRP A 54 7.71 -6.28 -5.03
CA TRP A 54 6.38 -6.86 -4.82
C TRP A 54 6.36 -8.34 -5.11
N MET A 55 7.03 -8.77 -6.17
CA MET A 55 7.15 -10.20 -6.49
C MET A 55 7.80 -10.98 -5.33
N THR A 56 8.86 -10.43 -4.75
CA THR A 56 9.54 -11.03 -3.61
C THR A 56 8.61 -11.13 -2.40
N ILE A 57 7.90 -10.05 -2.09
CA ILE A 57 6.96 -10.04 -0.98
C ILE A 57 5.86 -11.07 -1.21
N PHE A 58 5.26 -11.09 -2.40
CA PHE A 58 4.14 -11.97 -2.72
C PHE A 58 4.54 -13.45 -2.71
N THR A 59 5.78 -13.76 -3.04
CA THR A 59 6.29 -15.14 -2.97
C THR A 59 6.28 -15.68 -1.53
N ASN A 60 6.46 -14.79 -0.56
CA ASN A 60 6.57 -15.16 0.86
C ASN A 60 5.29 -14.92 1.66
N MET A 61 4.26 -14.34 1.04
CA MET A 61 3.01 -14.03 1.73
C MET A 61 1.99 -15.15 1.63
N LYS A 62 1.46 -15.57 2.77
CA LYS A 62 0.37 -16.56 2.84
C LYS A 62 -0.61 -16.16 3.93
N ASN A 63 -1.91 -16.29 3.64
CA ASN A 63 -2.98 -16.08 4.61
C ASN A 63 -2.97 -14.70 5.25
N PHE A 64 -2.78 -13.67 4.42
CA PHE A 64 -2.79 -12.29 4.88
C PHE A 64 -4.18 -11.69 4.83
N LYS A 65 -4.48 -10.89 5.83
CA LYS A 65 -5.65 -10.02 5.84
C LYS A 65 -5.22 -8.61 6.20
N PHE A 66 -5.74 -7.64 5.46
CA PHE A 66 -5.52 -6.22 5.73
C PHE A 66 -6.80 -5.57 6.19
N THR A 67 -6.71 -4.77 7.25
CA THR A 67 -7.77 -3.84 7.61
C THR A 67 -7.13 -2.46 7.66
N ILE A 68 -7.64 -1.54 6.87
CA ILE A 68 -7.10 -0.19 6.77
C ILE A 68 -7.92 0.73 7.65
N THR A 69 -7.24 1.42 8.57
CA THR A 69 -7.89 2.33 9.53
C THR A 69 -7.17 3.67 9.56
N ASN A 70 -7.78 4.64 10.24
CA ASN A 70 -7.21 5.96 10.47
C ASN A 70 -6.77 6.68 9.19
N THR A 71 -7.58 6.57 8.16
CA THR A 71 -7.28 7.14 6.85
C THR A 71 -7.43 8.66 6.88
N LYS A 72 -6.38 9.36 6.42
CA LYS A 72 -6.37 10.81 6.26
C LYS A 72 -5.95 11.12 4.83
N THR A 73 -6.77 11.89 4.12
CA THR A 73 -6.54 12.19 2.71
C THR A 73 -6.45 13.68 2.49
N ARG A 74 -5.44 14.12 1.74
CA ARG A 74 -5.29 15.50 1.31
C ARG A 74 -5.09 15.56 -0.18
N LEU A 75 -5.70 16.56 -0.80
CA LEU A 75 -5.55 16.83 -2.22
C LEU A 75 -4.79 18.14 -2.42
N TYR A 76 -3.82 18.12 -3.33
CA TYR A 76 -3.05 19.31 -3.69
C TYR A 76 -3.30 19.61 -5.17
N GLU A 77 -3.86 20.79 -5.44
CA GLU A 77 -4.17 21.29 -6.79
C GLU A 77 -4.97 20.28 -7.63
N ASP A 78 -5.78 19.46 -6.98
CA ASP A 78 -6.63 18.43 -7.62
C ASP A 78 -5.87 17.42 -8.48
N VAL A 79 -4.54 17.33 -8.37
CA VAL A 79 -3.73 16.41 -9.18
C VAL A 79 -2.79 15.54 -8.35
N VAL A 80 -2.58 15.87 -7.06
CA VAL A 80 -1.78 15.03 -6.15
C VAL A 80 -2.60 14.72 -4.92
N GLY A 81 -2.76 13.45 -4.62
CA GLY A 81 -3.41 12.99 -3.41
C GLY A 81 -2.39 12.36 -2.46
N VAL A 82 -2.41 12.78 -1.20
CA VAL A 82 -1.59 12.18 -0.14
C VAL A 82 -2.52 11.50 0.84
N LEU A 83 -2.35 10.20 1.04
CA LEU A 83 -3.20 9.44 1.94
C LEU A 83 -2.32 8.73 2.96
N THR A 84 -2.57 8.98 4.24
CA THR A 84 -1.93 8.24 5.32
C THR A 84 -2.95 7.33 5.99
N CYS A 85 -2.51 6.17 6.41
CA CYS A 85 -3.40 5.19 7.05
C CYS A 85 -2.60 4.24 7.93
N VAL A 86 -3.31 3.40 8.67
CA VAL A 86 -2.71 2.29 9.39
C VAL A 86 -3.08 1.01 8.68
N GLU A 87 -2.08 0.24 8.30
CA GLU A 87 -2.25 -1.11 7.77
C GLU A 87 -2.26 -2.06 8.96
N ASN A 88 -3.43 -2.60 9.25
CA ASN A 88 -3.57 -3.64 10.28
C ASN A 88 -3.45 -4.97 9.57
N ILE A 89 -2.35 -5.67 9.80
CA ILE A 89 -2.01 -6.88 9.07
C ILE A 89 -2.18 -8.07 9.98
N GLN A 90 -3.02 -9.01 9.57
CA GLN A 90 -3.18 -10.29 10.23
C GLN A 90 -2.57 -11.36 9.35
N MET A 91 -1.72 -12.20 9.92
CA MET A 91 -1.17 -13.36 9.23
C MET A 91 -1.21 -14.57 10.14
N ILE A 92 -1.07 -15.75 9.57
CA ILE A 92 -1.01 -17.00 10.34
C ILE A 92 0.43 -17.50 10.29
N GLN A 93 1.02 -17.64 11.47
CA GLN A 93 2.39 -18.12 11.66
C GLN A 93 2.37 -19.22 12.69
N ASN A 94 2.84 -20.43 12.33
CA ASN A 94 2.87 -21.59 13.25
C ASN A 94 1.49 -21.84 13.89
N GLU A 95 0.44 -21.81 13.07
CA GLU A 95 -0.96 -22.04 13.48
C GLU A 95 -1.51 -20.97 14.43
N ARG A 96 -0.83 -19.83 14.56
CA ARG A 96 -1.26 -18.71 15.40
C ARG A 96 -1.52 -17.48 14.56
N LYS A 97 -2.53 -16.70 14.97
CA LYS A 97 -2.76 -15.38 14.40
C LYS A 97 -1.72 -14.41 14.94
N VAL A 98 -0.99 -13.78 14.04
CA VAL A 98 -0.02 -12.75 14.37
C VAL A 98 -0.53 -11.43 13.77
N HIS A 99 -0.51 -10.37 14.59
CA HIS A 99 -0.94 -9.04 14.18
C HIS A 99 0.24 -8.09 14.15
N THR A 100 0.38 -7.36 13.05
CA THR A 100 1.36 -6.28 12.94
C THR A 100 0.69 -5.03 12.43
N GLY A 101 1.23 -3.88 12.77
CA GLY A 101 0.74 -2.59 12.32
C GLY A 101 1.81 -1.82 11.59
N VAL A 102 1.40 -1.15 10.54
CA VAL A 102 2.27 -0.32 9.72
C VAL A 102 1.56 1.01 9.50
N VAL A 103 2.25 2.11 9.77
CA VAL A 103 1.77 3.43 9.35
C VAL A 103 2.26 3.63 7.93
N ALA A 104 1.34 3.85 7.01
CA ALA A 104 1.66 3.97 5.60
C ALA A 104 1.34 5.37 5.08
N THR A 105 2.19 5.85 4.18
CA THR A 105 1.94 7.05 3.38
C THR A 105 1.93 6.65 1.92
N ASN A 106 0.82 6.93 1.25
CA ASN A 106 0.64 6.64 -0.16
C ASN A 106 0.36 7.96 -0.89
N ILE A 107 1.14 8.22 -1.93
CA ILE A 107 0.96 9.42 -2.75
C ILE A 107 0.50 8.98 -4.14
N PHE A 108 -0.55 9.63 -4.61
CA PHE A 108 -1.18 9.37 -5.89
C PHE A 108 -1.11 10.60 -6.77
N GLU A 109 -0.92 10.39 -8.05
CA GLU A 109 -1.01 11.46 -9.04
C GLU A 109 -2.09 11.12 -10.06
N TYR A 110 -2.82 12.14 -10.52
CA TYR A 110 -3.80 11.94 -11.56
C TYR A 110 -3.09 11.80 -12.90
N ASP A 111 -3.30 10.67 -13.56
CA ASP A 111 -2.73 10.40 -14.88
C ASP A 111 -3.74 10.78 -15.95
N TYR A 112 -3.44 11.86 -16.70
CA TYR A 112 -4.34 12.38 -17.72
C TYR A 112 -4.50 11.44 -18.92
N ASN A 113 -3.51 10.61 -19.19
CA ASN A 113 -3.58 9.64 -20.30
C ASN A 113 -4.53 8.50 -19.99
N GLN A 114 -4.45 7.95 -18.78
CA GLN A 114 -5.31 6.85 -18.36
C GLN A 114 -6.59 7.33 -17.68
N LYS A 115 -6.67 8.63 -17.39
CA LYS A 115 -7.82 9.28 -16.72
C LYS A 115 -8.13 8.62 -15.39
N ARG A 116 -7.08 8.37 -14.60
CA ARG A 116 -7.21 7.70 -13.30
C ARG A 116 -6.06 8.10 -12.38
N TRP A 117 -6.24 7.85 -11.09
CA TRP A 117 -5.22 8.09 -10.09
C TRP A 117 -4.29 6.89 -10.01
N LEU A 118 -2.97 7.13 -10.02
CA LEU A 118 -1.95 6.09 -9.92
C LEU A 118 -1.04 6.40 -8.73
N ILE A 119 -0.63 5.36 -8.02
CA ILE A 119 0.30 5.53 -6.91
C ILE A 119 1.70 5.77 -7.44
N VAL A 120 2.38 6.75 -6.86
CA VAL A 120 3.73 7.16 -7.24
C VAL A 120 4.71 7.00 -6.09
N TYR A 121 4.21 6.80 -4.87
CA TYR A 121 5.03 6.73 -3.68
C TYR A 121 4.30 5.91 -2.61
N HIS A 122 4.99 4.92 -2.09
CA HIS A 122 4.48 4.12 -0.96
C HIS A 122 5.57 4.00 0.08
N HIS A 123 5.24 4.29 1.33
CA HIS A 123 6.18 4.14 2.44
C HIS A 123 5.45 3.55 3.64
N GLY A 124 5.90 2.38 4.09
CA GLY A 124 5.38 1.74 5.28
C GLY A 124 6.41 1.77 6.41
N SER A 125 5.96 2.15 7.60
CA SER A 125 6.80 2.20 8.78
C SER A 125 6.17 1.31 9.87
N PRO A 126 6.91 0.34 10.44
CA PRO A 126 6.33 -0.53 11.46
C PRO A 126 6.01 0.24 12.74
N VAL A 127 4.93 -0.15 13.38
CA VAL A 127 4.48 0.45 14.65
C VAL A 127 5.01 -0.40 15.79
N SER A 128 5.75 0.22 16.72
CA SER A 128 6.21 -0.43 17.95
C SER A 128 5.03 -0.60 18.91
N ASP A 129 5.02 -1.70 19.64
CA ASP A 129 3.98 -1.99 20.65
C ASP A 129 2.57 -1.90 20.06
N TYR A 130 2.42 -2.41 18.84
CA TYR A 130 1.17 -2.36 18.11
C TYR A 130 0.09 -3.18 18.81
N LEU A 131 -1.12 -2.57 18.92
CA LEU A 131 -2.33 -3.23 19.39
C LEU A 131 -3.34 -3.25 18.24
N PRO A 132 -3.86 -4.44 17.87
CA PRO A 132 -4.85 -4.53 16.81
C PRO A 132 -6.18 -3.90 17.22
N PRO A 133 -7.02 -3.49 16.25
CA PRO A 133 -8.36 -3.01 16.55
C PRO A 133 -9.17 -4.04 17.35
N ALA A 134 -10.14 -3.56 18.15
CA ALA A 134 -10.88 -4.38 19.12
C ALA A 134 -11.55 -5.64 18.52
N ASN A 135 -11.92 -5.61 17.24
CA ASN A 135 -12.63 -6.72 16.58
C ASN A 135 -11.71 -7.62 15.74
N SER A 136 -10.41 -7.57 15.97
CA SER A 136 -9.41 -8.30 15.16
C SER A 136 -9.03 -9.65 15.73
N TYR A 137 -9.56 -10.01 16.88
CA TYR A 137 -9.24 -11.27 17.56
C TYR A 137 -10.13 -12.42 17.13
#